data_cf7ed60cdf8c37e0df2fe1eec6d12b02
#
_entry.id   cf7ed60cdf8c37e0df2fe1eec6d12b02
#
_cell.length_a   1.000
_cell.length_b   1.000
_cell.length_c   1.000
_cell.angle_alpha   90.00
_cell.angle_beta   90.00
_cell.angle_gamma   90.00
#
_symmetry.space_group_name_H-M   'P 1'
#
loop_
_entity.id
_entity.type
_entity.pdbx_description
1 polymer ?
#
loop_
_entity_poly.entity_id
_entity_poly.type
_entity_poly.pdbx_seq_one_letter_code
_entity_poly.pdbx_strand_id
1 'polypeptide(L)'
;MHQVANYDKASFQVPPTYEKHSQGYSRVALVDHTIAGAVHTGLGLCKLDSHGTLNPHVHFYEEAFFILEGQVLERLDRHDYQLGPGDYGIIQAGVPHALRNVGDQPVRWLEMLSPQPKAPGQEHDTFFFKTETAPSKGNPLDFRDPMTRYLGHFDDAQMPPYSQLQMEGYRGSSIFGISLKMLVDHMLGAQHLTLFMVEFQPGGEGNIHDHPFEETYFLLSGEAEAILDGKTYHVKAGDYVWNGVGGTHGFFNKGAVPVRWIETQAPQPPNQQGFRFPADWAYLAEKLEAQDSR
;
A
#
# COMPACT_ATOMS: atom_id res chain seq x y z
N MET A 1 3.66 7.80 -16.37
CA MET A 1 5.00 7.76 -15.70
C MET A 1 4.99 6.64 -14.68
N HIS A 2 6.12 5.91 -14.53
CA HIS A 2 6.21 4.78 -13.60
C HIS A 2 7.64 4.59 -13.11
N GLN A 3 7.79 3.83 -12.01
CA GLN A 3 9.06 3.34 -11.50
C GLN A 3 8.93 1.87 -11.10
N VAL A 4 9.98 1.09 -11.38
CA VAL A 4 10.12 -0.30 -10.95
C VAL A 4 11.51 -0.46 -10.34
N ALA A 5 11.59 -0.96 -9.11
CA ALA A 5 12.87 -1.26 -8.47
C ALA A 5 12.70 -2.36 -7.41
N ASN A 6 13.82 -2.80 -6.84
CA ASN A 6 13.85 -3.82 -5.77
C ASN A 6 14.38 -3.18 -4.49
N TYR A 7 13.75 -3.46 -3.35
CA TYR A 7 14.11 -2.86 -2.07
C TYR A 7 15.50 -3.31 -1.57
N ASP A 8 15.98 -4.49 -1.97
CA ASP A 8 17.31 -4.98 -1.57
C ASP A 8 18.46 -4.11 -2.09
N LYS A 9 18.19 -3.27 -3.09
CA LYS A 9 19.17 -2.31 -3.64
C LYS A 9 19.24 -1.01 -2.87
N ALA A 10 18.37 -0.80 -1.89
CA ALA A 10 18.30 0.39 -1.06
C ALA A 10 18.75 0.07 0.37
N SER A 11 19.25 1.07 1.08
CA SER A 11 19.73 0.91 2.46
C SER A 11 18.75 1.53 3.44
N PHE A 12 18.53 0.82 4.55
CA PHE A 12 17.81 1.38 5.68
C PHE A 12 18.59 2.56 6.26
N GLN A 13 17.94 3.69 6.39
CA GLN A 13 18.51 4.92 6.98
C GLN A 13 17.52 5.49 8.00
N VAL A 14 18.05 6.17 9.00
CA VAL A 14 17.22 6.95 9.92
C VAL A 14 16.89 8.27 9.21
N PRO A 15 15.61 8.57 8.94
CA PRO A 15 15.27 9.85 8.34
C PRO A 15 15.67 11.00 9.29
N PRO A 16 16.20 12.13 8.80
CA PRO A 16 16.73 13.21 9.64
C PRO A 16 15.74 13.73 10.70
N THR A 17 14.45 13.76 10.37
CA THR A 17 13.37 14.15 11.29
C THR A 17 13.27 13.22 12.51
N TYR A 18 13.67 11.95 12.37
CA TYR A 18 13.54 10.92 13.41
C TYR A 18 14.81 10.66 14.21
N GLU A 19 15.99 11.21 13.80
CA GLU A 19 17.29 10.92 14.43
C GLU A 19 17.32 11.13 15.96
N LYS A 20 16.67 12.22 16.43
CA LYS A 20 16.63 12.56 17.86
C LYS A 20 15.41 12.01 18.59
N HIS A 21 14.53 11.32 17.86
CA HIS A 21 13.22 10.93 18.33
C HIS A 21 12.96 9.44 18.18
N SER A 22 13.98 8.68 17.83
CA SER A 22 13.90 7.23 17.71
C SER A 22 15.17 6.56 18.22
N GLN A 23 15.05 5.30 18.57
CA GLN A 23 16.16 4.40 18.86
C GLN A 23 15.93 3.11 18.07
N GLY A 24 16.89 2.74 17.21
CA GLY A 24 16.81 1.53 16.40
C GLY A 24 15.76 1.58 15.27
N TYR A 25 15.19 2.75 14.99
CA TYR A 25 14.31 2.95 13.84
C TYR A 25 15.11 3.23 12.58
N SER A 26 14.71 2.65 11.48
CA SER A 26 15.25 2.97 10.15
C SER A 26 14.20 2.67 9.07
N ARG A 27 14.34 3.32 7.93
CA ARG A 27 13.40 3.26 6.82
C ARG A 27 14.12 3.20 5.48
N VAL A 28 13.59 2.46 4.53
CA VAL A 28 13.89 2.58 3.11
C VAL A 28 12.75 3.34 2.47
N ALA A 29 13.01 4.51 1.91
CA ALA A 29 12.05 5.22 1.07
C ALA A 29 12.00 4.52 -0.29
N LEU A 30 10.86 3.93 -0.62
CA LEU A 30 10.62 3.22 -1.88
C LEU A 30 9.99 4.16 -2.90
N VAL A 31 8.96 4.90 -2.48
CA VAL A 31 8.32 5.96 -3.26
C VAL A 31 8.31 7.23 -2.42
N ASP A 32 8.95 8.28 -2.93
CA ASP A 32 9.05 9.57 -2.26
C ASP A 32 9.19 10.72 -3.29
N HIS A 33 9.43 11.93 -2.77
CA HIS A 33 9.58 13.17 -3.54
C HIS A 33 10.72 13.15 -4.58
N THR A 34 11.62 12.17 -4.56
CA THR A 34 12.69 12.03 -5.56
C THR A 34 12.19 11.43 -6.87
N ILE A 35 11.00 10.81 -6.85
CA ILE A 35 10.36 10.29 -8.04
C ILE A 35 9.56 11.41 -8.70
N ALA A 36 9.98 11.82 -9.89
CA ALA A 36 9.33 12.89 -10.62
C ALA A 36 7.85 12.55 -10.91
N GLY A 37 6.94 13.36 -10.39
CA GLY A 37 5.51 13.21 -10.55
C GLY A 37 4.81 12.40 -9.46
N ALA A 38 5.52 11.77 -8.52
CA ALA A 38 4.93 11.19 -7.34
C ALA A 38 4.58 12.32 -6.35
N VAL A 39 3.30 12.52 -6.08
CA VAL A 39 2.81 13.60 -5.20
C VAL A 39 1.70 13.15 -4.26
N HIS A 40 1.01 12.06 -4.61
CA HIS A 40 -0.13 11.57 -3.82
C HIS A 40 0.24 10.41 -2.92
N THR A 41 1.23 9.60 -3.32
CA THR A 41 1.63 8.39 -2.59
C THR A 41 3.08 8.46 -2.11
N GLY A 42 3.30 8.04 -0.87
CA GLY A 42 4.61 7.63 -0.37
C GLY A 42 4.56 6.14 -0.01
N LEU A 43 5.65 5.42 -0.22
CA LEU A 43 5.81 4.02 0.19
C LEU A 43 7.14 3.87 0.90
N GLY A 44 7.14 3.23 2.05
CA GLY A 44 8.34 2.91 2.81
C GLY A 44 8.34 1.48 3.34
N LEU A 45 9.54 0.93 3.45
CA LEU A 45 9.78 -0.28 4.24
C LEU A 45 10.49 0.15 5.52
N CYS A 46 9.81 0.01 6.66
CA CYS A 46 10.28 0.42 7.96
C CYS A 46 10.81 -0.75 8.77
N LYS A 47 11.77 -0.48 9.63
CA LYS A 47 12.35 -1.43 10.58
C LYS A 47 12.54 -0.77 11.94
N LEU A 48 12.18 -1.51 12.99
CA LEU A 48 12.47 -1.16 14.38
C LEU A 48 13.26 -2.30 15.02
N ASP A 49 14.51 -2.05 15.36
CA ASP A 49 15.39 -3.05 15.96
C ASP A 49 14.84 -3.56 17.31
N SER A 50 15.38 -4.67 17.79
CA SER A 50 15.10 -5.21 19.13
C SER A 50 15.22 -4.11 20.18
N HIS A 51 14.21 -3.98 21.05
CA HIS A 51 14.09 -2.92 22.06
C HIS A 51 14.06 -1.49 21.55
N GLY A 52 13.88 -1.31 20.25
CA GLY A 52 13.80 0.01 19.61
C GLY A 52 12.53 0.77 19.97
N THR A 53 12.58 2.08 19.78
CA THR A 53 11.46 2.99 20.03
C THR A 53 11.36 4.05 18.95
N LEU A 54 10.11 4.43 18.65
CA LEU A 54 9.76 5.61 17.90
C LEU A 54 8.87 6.48 18.81
N ASN A 55 9.37 7.67 19.14
CA ASN A 55 8.73 8.54 20.13
C ASN A 55 7.38 9.06 19.64
N PRO A 56 6.48 9.43 20.56
CA PRO A 56 5.17 9.97 20.21
C PRO A 56 5.27 11.19 19.30
N HIS A 57 4.52 11.12 18.21
CA HIS A 57 4.48 12.17 17.18
C HIS A 57 3.13 12.22 16.48
N VAL A 58 2.95 13.26 15.69
CA VAL A 58 1.85 13.45 14.74
C VAL A 58 2.42 13.86 13.39
N HIS A 59 1.72 13.54 12.32
CA HIS A 59 2.01 14.04 10.99
C HIS A 59 0.74 14.57 10.31
N PHE A 60 0.91 15.34 9.22
CA PHE A 60 -0.19 15.97 8.47
C PHE A 60 -0.59 15.22 7.21
N TYR A 61 -0.18 13.97 7.10
CA TYR A 61 -0.60 13.00 6.09
C TYR A 61 -1.23 11.79 6.78
N GLU A 62 -1.97 11.01 6.03
CA GLU A 62 -2.43 9.69 6.48
C GLU A 62 -1.32 8.66 6.28
N GLU A 63 -1.20 7.75 7.22
CA GLU A 63 -0.34 6.58 7.14
C GLU A 63 -1.17 5.31 7.27
N ALA A 64 -1.26 4.53 6.19
CA ALA A 64 -1.66 3.13 6.32
C ALA A 64 -0.41 2.30 6.55
N PHE A 65 -0.53 1.25 7.34
CA PHE A 65 0.57 0.35 7.62
C PHE A 65 0.15 -1.12 7.51
N PHE A 66 1.15 -1.98 7.28
CA PHE A 66 0.98 -3.44 7.29
C PHE A 66 2.20 -4.10 7.91
N ILE A 67 2.01 -4.84 9.01
CA ILE A 67 3.10 -5.53 9.70
C ILE A 67 3.50 -6.79 8.92
N LEU A 68 4.76 -6.83 8.50
CA LEU A 68 5.32 -7.97 7.76
C LEU A 68 5.94 -9.02 8.69
N GLU A 69 6.68 -8.56 9.71
CA GLU A 69 7.47 -9.42 10.59
C GLU A 69 7.58 -8.82 11.99
N GLY A 70 7.70 -9.70 12.99
CA GLY A 70 7.93 -9.33 14.39
C GLY A 70 6.66 -8.86 15.09
N GLN A 71 6.82 -8.39 16.32
CA GLN A 71 5.74 -7.85 17.13
C GLN A 71 6.11 -6.48 17.66
N VAL A 72 5.18 -5.56 17.66
CA VAL A 72 5.38 -4.18 18.09
C VAL A 72 4.24 -3.74 19.01
N LEU A 73 4.56 -2.91 20.00
CA LEU A 73 3.58 -2.13 20.72
C LEU A 73 3.36 -0.82 19.98
N GLU A 74 2.13 -0.53 19.66
CA GLU A 74 1.72 0.72 19.02
C GLU A 74 0.74 1.47 19.89
N ARG A 75 1.01 2.74 20.12
CA ARG A 75 0.06 3.70 20.66
C ARG A 75 -0.61 4.43 19.53
N LEU A 76 -1.94 4.33 19.47
CA LEU A 76 -2.78 5.15 18.62
C LEU A 76 -3.69 6.01 19.50
N ASP A 77 -3.52 7.33 19.41
CA ASP A 77 -4.16 8.30 20.30
C ASP A 77 -3.85 7.95 21.77
N ARG A 78 -4.80 7.39 22.49
CA ARG A 78 -4.67 7.04 23.91
C ARG A 78 -4.70 5.52 24.19
N HIS A 79 -4.67 4.72 23.14
CA HIS A 79 -4.82 3.27 23.24
C HIS A 79 -3.54 2.58 22.81
N ASP A 80 -3.08 1.65 23.63
CA ASP A 80 -1.88 0.88 23.37
C ASP A 80 -2.26 -0.54 22.91
N TYR A 81 -1.77 -0.91 21.73
CA TYR A 81 -2.03 -2.19 21.08
C TYR A 81 -0.76 -3.01 20.94
N GLN A 82 -0.92 -4.34 20.94
CA GLN A 82 0.13 -5.25 20.51
C GLN A 82 -0.22 -5.73 19.11
N LEU A 83 0.64 -5.41 18.14
CA LEU A 83 0.47 -5.75 16.74
C LEU A 83 1.52 -6.78 16.31
N GLY A 84 1.17 -7.62 15.34
CA GLY A 84 2.02 -8.65 14.76
C GLY A 84 1.81 -8.83 13.27
N PRO A 85 2.48 -9.83 12.64
CA PRO A 85 2.37 -10.05 11.20
C PRO A 85 0.92 -10.22 10.76
N GLY A 86 0.55 -9.53 9.67
CA GLY A 86 -0.81 -9.49 9.14
C GLY A 86 -1.70 -8.39 9.73
N ASP A 87 -1.29 -7.76 10.85
CA ASP A 87 -2.02 -6.61 11.37
C ASP A 87 -1.77 -5.38 10.49
N TYR A 88 -2.82 -4.61 10.27
CA TYR A 88 -2.79 -3.40 9.47
C TYR A 88 -3.70 -2.33 10.07
N GLY A 89 -3.53 -1.11 9.62
CA GLY A 89 -4.37 -0.03 10.07
C GLY A 89 -4.17 1.27 9.31
N ILE A 90 -4.88 2.29 9.81
CA ILE A 90 -4.79 3.67 9.34
C ILE A 90 -4.55 4.61 10.51
N ILE A 91 -3.52 5.43 10.39
CA ILE A 91 -3.23 6.57 11.26
C ILE A 91 -3.68 7.82 10.49
N GLN A 92 -4.77 8.42 10.93
CA GLN A 92 -5.27 9.63 10.31
C GLN A 92 -4.35 10.83 10.58
N ALA A 93 -4.37 11.82 9.70
CA ALA A 93 -3.60 13.04 9.89
C ALA A 93 -3.89 13.70 11.25
N GLY A 94 -2.84 14.03 11.99
CA GLY A 94 -2.93 14.65 13.31
C GLY A 94 -3.21 13.70 14.47
N VAL A 95 -3.31 12.40 14.26
CA VAL A 95 -3.49 11.41 15.34
C VAL A 95 -2.14 11.10 15.98
N PRO A 96 -1.99 11.30 17.31
CA PRO A 96 -0.77 10.94 18.03
C PRO A 96 -0.52 9.43 17.99
N HIS A 97 0.71 9.05 17.68
CA HIS A 97 1.11 7.64 17.67
C HIS A 97 2.59 7.46 18.05
N ALA A 98 2.93 6.25 18.48
CA ALA A 98 4.27 5.88 18.92
C ALA A 98 4.44 4.37 18.84
N LEU A 99 5.68 3.91 18.60
CA LEU A 99 5.99 2.50 18.52
C LEU A 99 7.08 2.10 19.52
N ARG A 100 6.99 0.87 20.02
CA ARG A 100 8.04 0.22 20.79
C ARG A 100 8.13 -1.26 20.45
N ASN A 101 9.31 -1.70 20.09
CA ASN A 101 9.63 -3.11 20.03
C ASN A 101 10.08 -3.59 21.41
N VAL A 102 9.33 -4.50 22.01
CA VAL A 102 9.68 -5.10 23.32
C VAL A 102 10.29 -6.49 23.17
N GLY A 103 10.38 -6.99 21.93
CA GLY A 103 10.92 -8.31 21.61
C GLY A 103 12.42 -8.29 21.32
N ASP A 104 12.97 -9.50 21.15
CA ASP A 104 14.38 -9.74 20.86
C ASP A 104 14.68 -9.78 19.33
N GLN A 105 13.64 -9.71 18.51
CA GLN A 105 13.75 -9.69 17.05
C GLN A 105 13.29 -8.35 16.51
N PRO A 106 13.86 -7.88 15.39
CA PRO A 106 13.38 -6.67 14.74
C PRO A 106 11.94 -6.84 14.22
N VAL A 107 11.27 -5.72 14.12
CA VAL A 107 9.95 -5.61 13.48
C VAL A 107 10.14 -4.94 12.13
N ARG A 108 9.41 -5.41 11.10
CA ARG A 108 9.35 -4.76 9.78
C ARG A 108 7.90 -4.56 9.37
N TRP A 109 7.62 -3.40 8.79
CA TRP A 109 6.31 -3.07 8.25
C TRP A 109 6.44 -2.21 6.99
N LEU A 110 5.40 -2.26 6.17
CA LEU A 110 5.20 -1.30 5.11
C LEU A 110 4.42 -0.11 5.66
N GLU A 111 4.80 1.07 5.25
CA GLU A 111 4.04 2.29 5.44
C GLU A 111 3.65 2.88 4.08
N MET A 112 2.41 3.27 3.95
CA MET A 112 1.82 3.90 2.78
C MET A 112 1.28 5.26 3.20
N LEU A 113 1.79 6.31 2.59
CA LEU A 113 1.58 7.69 3.03
C LEU A 113 0.79 8.49 1.99
N SER A 114 -0.18 9.29 2.40
CA SER A 114 -0.95 10.17 1.52
C SER A 114 -1.49 11.39 2.24
N PRO A 115 -1.37 12.63 1.66
CA PRO A 115 -0.52 12.95 0.51
C PRO A 115 0.95 12.65 0.81
N GLN A 116 1.79 12.62 -0.22
CA GLN A 116 3.21 12.34 -0.05
C GLN A 116 3.85 13.33 0.94
N PRO A 117 4.66 12.84 1.91
CA PRO A 117 5.38 13.71 2.85
C PRO A 117 6.28 14.71 2.14
N LYS A 118 6.45 15.87 2.76
CA LYS A 118 7.30 16.95 2.24
C LYS A 118 8.76 16.52 2.16
N ALA A 119 9.45 17.04 1.16
CA ALA A 119 10.88 16.82 0.99
C ALA A 119 11.68 17.39 2.18
N PRO A 120 12.83 16.77 2.56
CA PRO A 120 13.72 17.31 3.57
C PRO A 120 14.13 18.77 3.25
N GLY A 121 14.10 19.61 4.27
CA GLY A 121 14.41 21.05 4.14
C GLY A 121 13.26 21.95 3.75
N GLN A 122 12.09 21.39 3.47
CA GLN A 122 10.82 22.13 3.41
C GLN A 122 10.22 22.30 4.81
N GLU A 123 9.07 22.96 4.90
CA GLU A 123 8.32 23.03 6.16
C GLU A 123 8.03 21.64 6.70
N HIS A 124 8.14 21.48 8.03
CA HIS A 124 7.90 20.20 8.67
C HIS A 124 6.42 19.81 8.58
N ASP A 125 6.16 18.54 8.37
CA ASP A 125 4.84 17.92 8.41
C ASP A 125 4.72 16.85 9.52
N THR A 126 5.83 16.58 10.26
CA THR A 126 5.92 15.64 11.37
C THR A 126 6.41 16.36 12.63
N PHE A 127 5.73 16.18 13.76
CA PHE A 127 5.98 16.88 15.03
C PHE A 127 6.01 15.91 16.20
N PHE A 128 7.08 15.97 17.02
CA PHE A 128 7.27 15.10 18.17
C PHE A 128 6.83 15.77 19.47
N PHE A 129 6.24 14.97 20.36
CA PHE A 129 5.87 15.41 21.71
C PHE A 129 7.07 15.35 22.64
N LYS A 130 7.21 16.36 23.53
CA LYS A 130 8.35 16.46 24.45
C LYS A 130 8.17 15.65 25.73
N THR A 131 6.95 15.37 26.12
CA THR A 131 6.61 14.86 27.47
C THR A 131 6.02 13.47 27.45
N GLU A 132 5.69 12.94 26.30
CA GLU A 132 5.08 11.61 26.17
C GLU A 132 6.15 10.55 25.89
N THR A 133 5.88 9.32 26.30
CA THR A 133 6.76 8.16 26.09
C THR A 133 6.07 7.13 25.21
N ALA A 134 6.86 6.34 24.50
CA ALA A 134 6.37 5.18 23.77
C ALA A 134 5.66 4.18 24.71
N PRO A 135 4.73 3.35 24.20
CA PRO A 135 3.95 2.42 25.00
C PRO A 135 4.85 1.42 25.75
N SER A 136 4.45 1.02 26.97
CA SER A 136 5.18 0.01 27.75
C SER A 136 4.44 -1.33 27.83
N LYS A 137 3.16 -1.33 27.51
CA LYS A 137 2.28 -2.49 27.40
C LYS A 137 1.29 -2.23 26.27
N GLY A 138 0.79 -3.30 25.68
CA GLY A 138 -0.26 -3.22 24.66
C GLY A 138 -1.29 -4.32 24.88
N ASN A 139 -2.52 -4.05 24.49
CA ASN A 139 -3.59 -5.01 24.48
C ASN A 139 -3.61 -5.74 23.13
N PRO A 140 -3.88 -7.04 23.11
CA PRO A 140 -4.20 -7.72 21.85
C PRO A 140 -5.37 -7.02 21.15
N LEU A 141 -5.41 -7.09 19.81
CA LEU A 141 -6.54 -6.57 19.07
C LEU A 141 -7.83 -7.31 19.46
N ASP A 142 -8.85 -6.56 19.83
CA ASP A 142 -10.21 -7.06 20.01
C ASP A 142 -11.16 -6.27 19.10
N PHE A 143 -11.52 -6.84 17.97
CA PHE A 143 -12.38 -6.19 16.97
C PHE A 143 -13.82 -5.95 17.44
N ARG A 144 -14.19 -6.42 18.64
CA ARG A 144 -15.44 -6.08 19.31
C ARG A 144 -15.34 -4.75 20.07
N ASP A 145 -14.12 -4.27 20.34
CA ASP A 145 -13.89 -2.95 20.92
C ASP A 145 -13.99 -1.88 19.85
N PRO A 146 -14.93 -0.91 19.95
CA PRO A 146 -15.03 0.19 18.98
C PRO A 146 -13.75 1.02 18.81
N MET A 147 -12.84 0.98 19.78
CA MET A 147 -11.57 1.71 19.71
C MET A 147 -10.57 1.07 18.74
N THR A 148 -10.76 -0.20 18.37
CA THR A 148 -9.94 -0.88 17.34
C THR A 148 -10.43 -0.64 15.92
N ARG A 149 -11.42 0.23 15.73
CA ARG A 149 -12.06 0.48 14.44
C ARG A 149 -11.12 0.92 13.29
N TYR A 150 -9.93 1.42 13.62
CA TYR A 150 -8.91 1.85 12.66
C TYR A 150 -7.87 0.78 12.35
N LEU A 151 -8.03 -0.40 12.93
CA LEU A 151 -7.12 -1.53 12.82
C LEU A 151 -7.83 -2.75 12.23
N GLY A 152 -7.06 -3.61 11.59
CA GLY A 152 -7.52 -4.88 11.05
C GLY A 152 -6.44 -5.95 11.15
N HIS A 153 -6.85 -7.19 10.91
CA HIS A 153 -5.94 -8.32 10.76
C HIS A 153 -6.24 -9.03 9.44
N PHE A 154 -5.19 -9.31 8.68
CA PHE A 154 -5.28 -10.07 7.44
C PHE A 154 -4.88 -11.52 7.69
N ASP A 155 -5.74 -12.42 7.26
CA ASP A 155 -5.50 -13.86 7.20
C ASP A 155 -5.81 -14.35 5.77
N ASP A 156 -5.06 -15.32 5.28
CA ASP A 156 -5.23 -15.88 3.94
C ASP A 156 -6.66 -16.40 3.68
N ALA A 157 -7.34 -16.90 4.72
CA ALA A 157 -8.72 -17.35 4.63
C ALA A 157 -9.71 -16.23 4.31
N GLN A 158 -9.30 -14.95 4.44
CA GLN A 158 -10.14 -13.80 4.11
C GLN A 158 -10.06 -13.41 2.63
N MET A 159 -9.14 -14.00 1.86
CA MET A 159 -9.08 -13.74 0.42
C MET A 159 -10.34 -14.30 -0.26
N PRO A 160 -11.09 -13.47 -1.00
CA PRO A 160 -12.23 -13.94 -1.75
C PRO A 160 -11.81 -14.90 -2.86
N PRO A 161 -12.69 -15.77 -3.32
CA PRO A 161 -12.42 -16.58 -4.50
C PRO A 161 -11.98 -15.72 -5.69
N TYR A 162 -11.10 -16.24 -6.53
CA TYR A 162 -10.70 -15.56 -7.76
C TYR A 162 -11.92 -15.22 -8.60
N SER A 163 -12.08 -13.96 -8.88
CA SER A 163 -13.21 -13.47 -9.64
C SER A 163 -12.96 -13.59 -11.13
N GLN A 164 -14.00 -14.01 -11.85
CA GLN A 164 -14.14 -13.74 -13.28
C GLN A 164 -14.91 -12.42 -13.39
N LEU A 165 -14.30 -11.31 -13.00
CA LEU A 165 -14.92 -10.00 -13.12
C LEU A 165 -15.00 -9.63 -14.60
N GLN A 166 -16.15 -9.97 -15.20
CA GLN A 166 -16.64 -9.22 -16.35
C GLN A 166 -17.23 -7.94 -15.78
N MET A 167 -16.54 -6.82 -15.92
CA MET A 167 -17.16 -5.53 -15.65
C MET A 167 -18.33 -5.39 -16.63
N GLU A 168 -19.52 -5.15 -16.09
CA GLU A 168 -20.73 -4.97 -16.89
C GLU A 168 -20.51 -3.82 -17.88
N GLY A 169 -20.66 -4.09 -19.18
CA GLY A 169 -20.36 -3.12 -20.25
C GLY A 169 -18.99 -3.27 -20.92
N TYR A 170 -18.05 -4.01 -20.34
CA TYR A 170 -16.75 -4.31 -20.92
C TYR A 170 -16.68 -5.77 -21.30
N ARG A 171 -16.81 -6.07 -22.59
CA ARG A 171 -16.63 -7.42 -23.12
C ARG A 171 -15.21 -7.60 -23.63
N GLY A 172 -14.50 -8.36 -22.95
CA GLY A 172 -13.11 -8.73 -23.08
C GLY A 172 -12.64 -8.96 -21.67
N SER A 173 -11.82 -9.95 -21.40
CA SER A 173 -11.31 -10.22 -20.06
C SER A 173 -10.34 -9.14 -19.64
N SER A 174 -10.86 -7.96 -19.29
CA SER A 174 -10.03 -6.87 -18.77
C SER A 174 -9.39 -7.25 -17.43
N ILE A 175 -10.08 -8.10 -16.67
CA ILE A 175 -9.62 -8.61 -15.38
C ILE A 175 -10.05 -10.07 -15.25
N PHE A 176 -9.11 -10.97 -15.03
CA PHE A 176 -9.36 -12.40 -14.87
C PHE A 176 -8.44 -13.02 -13.81
N GLY A 177 -8.99 -13.91 -13.00
CA GLY A 177 -8.21 -14.70 -12.05
C GLY A 177 -7.54 -13.87 -10.94
N ILE A 178 -8.21 -12.80 -10.52
CA ILE A 178 -7.77 -11.89 -9.47
C ILE A 178 -8.62 -12.11 -8.22
N SER A 179 -7.96 -12.13 -7.07
CA SER A 179 -8.57 -12.04 -5.76
C SER A 179 -8.10 -10.74 -5.11
N LEU A 180 -9.03 -9.94 -4.59
CA LEU A 180 -8.76 -8.64 -4.00
C LEU A 180 -9.48 -8.52 -2.65
N LYS A 181 -8.71 -8.21 -1.60
CA LYS A 181 -9.24 -7.90 -0.28
C LYS A 181 -8.91 -6.45 0.06
N MET A 182 -9.96 -5.63 0.21
CA MET A 182 -9.83 -4.29 0.77
C MET A 182 -9.37 -4.38 2.21
N LEU A 183 -8.27 -3.72 2.57
CA LEU A 183 -7.75 -3.62 3.92
C LEU A 183 -8.09 -2.27 4.53
N VAL A 184 -7.76 -1.17 3.84
CA VAL A 184 -8.00 0.20 4.30
C VAL A 184 -8.78 0.96 3.25
N ASP A 185 -9.90 1.55 3.66
CA ASP A 185 -10.72 2.46 2.87
C ASP A 185 -11.46 3.43 3.81
N HIS A 186 -12.44 4.15 3.27
CA HIS A 186 -13.27 5.06 4.04
C HIS A 186 -14.05 4.37 5.19
N MET A 187 -14.33 3.07 5.09
CA MET A 187 -14.99 2.32 6.16
C MET A 187 -14.09 2.13 7.37
N LEU A 188 -12.78 1.97 7.15
CA LEU A 188 -11.78 1.94 8.22
C LEU A 188 -11.38 3.35 8.70
N GLY A 189 -11.78 4.40 7.98
CA GLY A 189 -11.56 5.79 8.34
C GLY A 189 -10.54 6.54 7.50
N ALA A 190 -10.02 5.95 6.43
CA ALA A 190 -9.14 6.64 5.49
C ALA A 190 -9.89 7.70 4.69
N GLN A 191 -9.23 8.81 4.39
CA GLN A 191 -9.77 9.92 3.60
C GLN A 191 -8.99 10.14 2.30
N HIS A 192 -7.70 9.78 2.29
CA HIS A 192 -6.80 10.09 1.17
C HIS A 192 -6.32 8.88 0.40
N LEU A 193 -6.29 7.70 1.02
CA LEU A 193 -5.77 6.49 0.39
C LEU A 193 -6.68 5.27 0.56
N THR A 194 -6.43 4.26 -0.27
CA THR A 194 -6.94 2.89 -0.07
C THR A 194 -5.79 1.91 -0.05
N LEU A 195 -5.95 0.79 0.64
CA LEU A 195 -4.98 -0.29 0.75
C LEU A 195 -5.64 -1.63 0.46
N PHE A 196 -5.02 -2.42 -0.40
CA PHE A 196 -5.51 -3.73 -0.81
C PHE A 196 -4.47 -4.82 -0.60
N MET A 197 -4.94 -6.04 -0.30
CA MET A 197 -4.20 -7.25 -0.59
C MET A 197 -4.71 -7.80 -1.92
N VAL A 198 -3.82 -8.00 -2.87
CA VAL A 198 -4.16 -8.48 -4.22
C VAL A 198 -3.41 -9.76 -4.51
N GLU A 199 -4.09 -10.72 -5.11
CA GLU A 199 -3.50 -11.96 -5.57
C GLU A 199 -4.00 -12.34 -6.97
N PHE A 200 -3.08 -12.71 -7.85
CA PHE A 200 -3.39 -13.25 -9.16
C PHE A 200 -3.06 -14.74 -9.20
N GLN A 201 -4.03 -15.57 -9.54
CA GLN A 201 -3.77 -16.99 -9.82
C GLN A 201 -2.87 -17.18 -11.05
N PRO A 202 -2.28 -18.36 -11.27
CA PRO A 202 -1.65 -18.69 -12.56
C PRO A 202 -2.59 -18.41 -13.73
N GLY A 203 -2.11 -17.65 -14.72
CA GLY A 203 -2.92 -17.16 -15.84
C GLY A 203 -3.83 -15.99 -15.51
N GLY A 204 -3.78 -15.46 -14.28
CA GLY A 204 -4.50 -14.25 -13.89
C GLY A 204 -3.95 -13.02 -14.59
N GLU A 205 -4.83 -12.08 -14.93
CA GLU A 205 -4.46 -10.85 -15.64
C GLU A 205 -5.32 -9.66 -15.22
N GLY A 206 -4.67 -8.50 -15.05
CA GLY A 206 -5.27 -7.18 -15.07
C GLY A 206 -4.77 -6.48 -16.32
N ASN A 207 -5.64 -6.35 -17.33
CA ASN A 207 -5.26 -5.84 -18.62
C ASN A 207 -4.87 -4.35 -18.55
N ILE A 208 -4.25 -3.85 -19.60
CA ILE A 208 -3.74 -2.47 -19.67
C ILE A 208 -4.88 -1.47 -19.51
N HIS A 209 -4.74 -0.60 -18.51
CA HIS A 209 -5.68 0.46 -18.16
C HIS A 209 -4.95 1.68 -17.60
N ASP A 210 -5.68 2.75 -17.36
CA ASP A 210 -5.21 3.93 -16.63
C ASP A 210 -6.34 4.46 -15.71
N HIS A 211 -5.98 5.36 -14.80
CA HIS A 211 -6.92 5.98 -13.87
C HIS A 211 -6.38 7.32 -13.33
N PRO A 212 -7.23 8.16 -12.69
CA PRO A 212 -6.85 9.50 -12.22
C PRO A 212 -6.25 9.51 -10.82
N PHE A 213 -5.55 8.47 -10.39
CA PHE A 213 -4.85 8.37 -9.12
C PHE A 213 -3.51 7.67 -9.30
N GLU A 214 -2.61 7.84 -8.32
CA GLU A 214 -1.35 7.12 -8.26
C GLU A 214 -1.55 5.77 -7.58
N GLU A 215 -0.72 4.80 -7.95
CA GLU A 215 -0.66 3.49 -7.29
C GLU A 215 0.75 3.13 -6.91
N THR A 216 0.85 2.44 -5.78
CA THR A 216 2.07 1.75 -5.37
C THR A 216 1.77 0.27 -5.14
N TYR A 217 2.74 -0.57 -5.51
CA TYR A 217 2.67 -2.02 -5.37
C TYR A 217 3.93 -2.50 -4.66
N PHE A 218 3.79 -3.35 -3.67
CA PHE A 218 4.91 -4.05 -3.04
C PHE A 218 4.67 -5.55 -3.13
N LEU A 219 5.51 -6.24 -3.92
CA LEU A 219 5.34 -7.66 -4.18
C LEU A 219 5.80 -8.50 -2.98
N LEU A 220 4.89 -9.30 -2.44
CA LEU A 220 5.12 -10.15 -1.27
C LEU A 220 5.58 -11.54 -1.67
N SER A 221 5.03 -12.11 -2.76
CA SER A 221 5.34 -13.46 -3.21
C SER A 221 5.06 -13.63 -4.70
N GLY A 222 5.69 -14.65 -5.31
CA GLY A 222 5.51 -14.96 -6.73
C GLY A 222 6.21 -13.97 -7.65
N GLU A 223 5.82 -14.00 -8.92
CA GLU A 223 6.35 -13.14 -9.97
C GLU A 223 5.29 -12.86 -11.03
N ALA A 224 5.38 -11.73 -11.71
CA ALA A 224 4.47 -11.33 -12.77
C ALA A 224 5.20 -10.57 -13.89
N GLU A 225 4.59 -10.54 -15.06
CA GLU A 225 4.92 -9.57 -16.09
C GLU A 225 4.09 -8.30 -15.82
N ALA A 226 4.74 -7.14 -15.76
CA ALA A 226 4.11 -5.83 -15.68
C ALA A 226 4.38 -5.07 -16.98
N ILE A 227 3.34 -4.50 -17.58
CA ILE A 227 3.46 -3.61 -18.73
C ILE A 227 3.08 -2.21 -18.27
N LEU A 228 4.05 -1.29 -18.26
CA LEU A 228 3.92 0.06 -17.72
C LEU A 228 4.32 1.07 -18.79
N ASP A 229 3.41 1.95 -19.19
CA ASP A 229 3.60 2.93 -20.29
C ASP A 229 4.21 2.27 -21.55
N GLY A 230 3.74 1.07 -21.89
CA GLY A 230 4.20 0.30 -23.04
C GLY A 230 5.55 -0.42 -22.88
N LYS A 231 6.17 -0.38 -21.68
CA LYS A 231 7.40 -1.11 -21.37
C LYS A 231 7.09 -2.34 -20.53
N THR A 232 7.70 -3.45 -20.88
CA THR A 232 7.53 -4.72 -20.17
C THR A 232 8.62 -4.91 -19.12
N TYR A 233 8.21 -5.31 -17.93
CA TYR A 233 9.05 -5.62 -16.78
C TYR A 233 8.70 -7.02 -16.25
N HIS A 234 9.69 -7.70 -15.72
CA HIS A 234 9.50 -8.90 -14.91
C HIS A 234 9.66 -8.50 -13.45
N VAL A 235 8.56 -8.56 -12.68
CA VAL A 235 8.53 -8.16 -11.28
C VAL A 235 8.30 -9.37 -10.38
N LYS A 236 8.92 -9.38 -9.20
CA LYS A 236 8.92 -10.51 -8.27
C LYS A 236 8.92 -10.05 -6.82
N ALA A 237 8.77 -10.99 -5.89
CA ALA A 237 8.83 -10.70 -4.45
C ALA A 237 10.03 -9.80 -4.10
N GLY A 238 9.75 -8.74 -3.31
CA GLY A 238 10.70 -7.70 -2.95
C GLY A 238 10.81 -6.54 -3.95
N ASP A 239 10.20 -6.65 -5.12
CA ASP A 239 10.08 -5.51 -6.04
C ASP A 239 8.94 -4.59 -5.59
N TYR A 240 9.09 -3.31 -5.92
CA TYR A 240 8.02 -2.34 -5.82
C TYR A 240 7.81 -1.61 -7.15
N VAL A 241 6.58 -1.22 -7.37
CA VAL A 241 6.17 -0.45 -8.54
C VAL A 241 5.44 0.79 -8.06
N TRP A 242 5.71 1.91 -8.69
CA TRP A 242 4.89 3.11 -8.62
C TRP A 242 4.36 3.44 -10.02
N ASN A 243 3.09 3.75 -10.10
CA ASN A 243 2.42 4.20 -11.32
C ASN A 243 1.75 5.55 -11.07
N GLY A 244 2.13 6.55 -11.86
CA GLY A 244 1.61 7.91 -11.73
C GLY A 244 0.23 8.07 -12.35
N VAL A 245 -0.44 9.18 -12.00
CA VAL A 245 -1.75 9.54 -12.57
C VAL A 245 -1.75 9.45 -14.09
N GLY A 246 -2.70 8.69 -14.64
CA GLY A 246 -2.85 8.47 -16.09
C GLY A 246 -1.75 7.62 -16.73
N GLY A 247 -0.87 7.00 -15.93
CA GLY A 247 0.09 6.03 -16.42
C GLY A 247 -0.61 4.74 -16.85
N THR A 248 -0.38 4.28 -18.07
CA THR A 248 -0.97 3.01 -18.52
C THR A 248 -0.22 1.84 -17.92
N HIS A 249 -0.95 0.88 -17.35
CA HIS A 249 -0.35 -0.29 -16.73
C HIS A 249 -1.25 -1.52 -16.79
N GLY A 250 -0.63 -2.69 -16.64
CA GLY A 250 -1.30 -3.97 -16.56
C GLY A 250 -0.35 -5.03 -16.02
N PHE A 251 -0.89 -6.05 -15.34
CA PHE A 251 -0.13 -7.13 -14.73
C PHE A 251 -0.65 -8.48 -15.19
N PHE A 252 0.27 -9.41 -15.43
CA PHE A 252 -0.02 -10.73 -15.98
C PHE A 252 0.77 -11.79 -15.23
N ASN A 253 0.09 -12.69 -14.55
CA ASN A 253 0.75 -13.85 -13.95
C ASN A 253 0.91 -14.96 -14.98
N LYS A 254 2.06 -15.00 -15.64
CA LYS A 254 2.43 -16.06 -16.59
C LYS A 254 3.13 -17.24 -15.93
N GLY A 255 3.32 -17.20 -14.62
CA GLY A 255 3.97 -18.24 -13.83
C GLY A 255 3.05 -19.39 -13.46
N ALA A 256 3.59 -20.35 -12.70
CA ALA A 256 2.89 -21.55 -12.25
C ALA A 256 2.34 -21.43 -10.80
N VAL A 257 2.66 -20.35 -10.12
CA VAL A 257 2.24 -20.09 -8.72
C VAL A 257 1.52 -18.75 -8.63
N PRO A 258 0.67 -18.53 -7.63
CA PRO A 258 0.07 -17.22 -7.41
C PRO A 258 1.12 -16.14 -7.16
N VAL A 259 0.84 -14.92 -7.62
CA VAL A 259 1.60 -13.71 -7.27
C VAL A 259 0.74 -12.85 -6.36
N ARG A 260 1.35 -12.30 -5.30
CA ARG A 260 0.64 -11.49 -4.30
C ARG A 260 1.40 -10.21 -4.02
N TRP A 261 0.65 -9.12 -3.85
CA TRP A 261 1.20 -7.82 -3.45
C TRP A 261 0.25 -7.01 -2.57
N ILE A 262 0.82 -6.02 -1.89
CA ILE A 262 0.07 -4.94 -1.27
C ILE A 262 0.03 -3.78 -2.27
N GLU A 263 -1.16 -3.23 -2.47
CA GLU A 263 -1.42 -2.13 -3.39
C GLU A 263 -2.05 -0.95 -2.66
N THR A 264 -1.58 0.25 -2.97
CA THR A 264 -2.15 1.50 -2.44
C THR A 264 -2.56 2.40 -3.59
N GLN A 265 -3.71 3.02 -3.47
CA GLN A 265 -4.21 4.03 -4.41
C GLN A 265 -4.40 5.36 -3.67
N ALA A 266 -3.94 6.46 -4.27
CA ALA A 266 -4.16 7.81 -3.76
C ALA A 266 -4.12 8.88 -4.90
N PRO A 267 -4.92 9.96 -4.81
CA PRO A 267 -5.94 10.17 -3.78
C PRO A 267 -7.01 9.08 -3.85
N GLN A 268 -7.74 8.88 -2.76
CA GLN A 268 -8.80 7.86 -2.71
C GLN A 268 -9.70 7.96 -3.95
N PRO A 269 -9.92 6.85 -4.67
CA PRO A 269 -10.69 6.87 -5.90
C PRO A 269 -12.09 7.46 -5.67
N PRO A 270 -12.62 8.23 -6.62
CA PRO A 270 -13.99 8.71 -6.54
C PRO A 270 -14.97 7.53 -6.49
N ASN A 271 -16.16 7.74 -5.88
CA ASN A 271 -17.22 6.72 -5.74
C ASN A 271 -17.76 6.17 -7.08
N GLN A 272 -17.27 6.68 -8.20
CA GLN A 272 -17.55 6.17 -9.54
C GLN A 272 -16.29 5.52 -10.11
N GLN A 273 -16.47 4.58 -11.02
CA GLN A 273 -15.34 3.91 -11.67
C GLN A 273 -14.39 4.92 -12.31
N GLY A 274 -13.14 4.91 -11.86
CA GLY A 274 -12.08 5.73 -12.39
C GLY A 274 -11.17 5.03 -13.40
N PHE A 275 -11.48 3.78 -13.76
CA PHE A 275 -10.68 2.98 -14.68
C PHE A 275 -11.05 3.25 -16.13
N ARG A 276 -10.04 3.31 -16.99
CA ARG A 276 -10.18 3.40 -18.43
C ARG A 276 -9.36 2.30 -19.09
N PHE A 277 -10.02 1.54 -19.96
CA PHE A 277 -9.40 0.48 -20.74
C PHE A 277 -9.27 0.96 -22.20
N PRO A 278 -8.10 1.49 -22.63
CA PRO A 278 -7.96 2.12 -23.95
C PRO A 278 -8.29 1.17 -25.12
N ALA A 279 -8.07 -0.14 -24.95
CA ALA A 279 -8.39 -1.14 -25.97
C ALA A 279 -9.90 -1.39 -26.18
N ASP A 280 -10.77 -0.95 -25.26
CA ASP A 280 -12.21 -1.16 -25.38
C ASP A 280 -12.84 -0.36 -26.53
N TRP A 281 -12.21 0.75 -26.93
CA TRP A 281 -12.65 1.50 -28.12
C TRP A 281 -12.50 0.69 -29.41
N ALA A 282 -11.45 -0.09 -29.56
CA ALA A 282 -11.26 -0.97 -30.71
C ALA A 282 -12.34 -2.05 -30.75
N TYR A 283 -12.65 -2.64 -29.59
CA TYR A 283 -13.74 -3.62 -29.45
C TYR A 283 -15.12 -3.04 -29.79
N LEU A 284 -15.43 -1.81 -29.35
CA LEU A 284 -16.68 -1.15 -29.67
C LEU A 284 -16.79 -0.87 -31.18
N ALA A 285 -15.71 -0.44 -31.82
CA ALA A 285 -15.66 -0.23 -33.27
C ALA A 285 -15.99 -1.50 -34.04
N GLU A 286 -15.34 -2.64 -33.71
CA GLU A 286 -15.63 -3.95 -34.30
C GLU A 286 -17.10 -4.36 -34.14
N LYS A 287 -17.70 -4.07 -32.98
CA LYS A 287 -19.12 -4.42 -32.71
C LYS A 287 -20.09 -3.57 -33.51
N LEU A 288 -19.81 -2.28 -33.67
CA LEU A 288 -20.63 -1.38 -34.46
C LEU A 288 -20.56 -1.76 -35.95
N GLU A 289 -19.37 -2.02 -36.48
CA GLU A 289 -19.20 -2.50 -37.85
C GLU A 289 -19.91 -3.83 -38.13
N ALA A 290 -19.93 -4.74 -37.14
CA ALA A 290 -20.65 -6.00 -37.27
C ALA A 290 -22.20 -5.85 -37.20
N GLN A 291 -22.71 -4.75 -36.63
CA GLN A 291 -24.15 -4.43 -36.63
C GLN A 291 -24.58 -3.76 -37.92
N ASP A 292 -23.75 -2.89 -38.49
CA ASP A 292 -24.03 -2.19 -39.74
C ASP A 292 -23.93 -3.11 -40.98
N SER A 293 -23.32 -4.29 -40.81
CA SER A 293 -23.19 -5.33 -41.83
C SER A 293 -24.33 -6.39 -41.83
N ARG A 294 -25.33 -6.23 -40.99
CA ARG A 294 -26.54 -7.06 -40.92
C ARG A 294 -27.79 -6.34 -41.46
#